data_cbbea969ba810ba93a4b9fa77ddcaf46
#
_entry.id   cbbea969ba810ba93a4b9fa77ddcaf46
#
_cell.length_a   1.000
_cell.length_b   1.000
_cell.length_c   1.000
_cell.angle_alpha   90.00
_cell.angle_beta   90.00
_cell.angle_gamma   90.00
#
_symmetry.space_group_name_H-M   'P 1'
#
loop_
_entity.id
_entity.type
_entity.pdbx_description
1 polymer ?
#
loop_
_entity_poly.entity_id
_entity_poly.type
_entity_poly.pdbx_seq_one_letter_code
_entity_poly.pdbx_strand_id
1 'polypeptide(L)'
;NFYNVDYTLSIRVGFTAGEATEWESDTSVRVRTVQGTFGTRSVSLTAGQRAGTQTEVWSFDLPSLSLVVPGNRASTGSVSVTIAGQDFSSHESMTAGARLGNTVCEHSDWLSDTQLQCFTAPGVVGTMRAVVTAGFRVGSLTEAFSFDLPNLDPSLANLTEGGYEDSEPNPFHRANLPSTGSVSVTIVGGGFGTAGMTASQRVGMTACESSDWLSDTQLQCFTAHGVVGTMRAVVT
;
A
#
# COMPACT_ATOMS: atom_id res chain seq x y z
N ASN A 1 -34.37 22.38 30.38
CA ASN A 1 -35.46 23.30 29.99
C ASN A 1 -35.06 24.01 28.70
N PHE A 2 -35.49 23.51 27.54
CA PHE A 2 -35.23 24.08 26.21
C PHE A 2 -36.29 25.08 25.76
N TYR A 3 -37.24 25.35 26.59
CA TYR A 3 -38.35 26.29 26.42
C TYR A 3 -39.31 26.04 25.24
N ASN A 4 -40.35 26.83 25.16
CA ASN A 4 -41.43 26.70 24.21
C ASN A 4 -41.02 27.23 22.80
N VAL A 5 -41.71 26.87 21.79
CA VAL A 5 -41.57 26.88 20.32
C VAL A 5 -40.96 28.12 19.66
N ASP A 6 -40.77 29.24 20.35
CA ASP A 6 -40.44 30.54 19.71
C ASP A 6 -38.96 30.98 19.87
N TYR A 7 -38.08 30.12 20.38
CA TYR A 7 -36.67 30.47 20.48
C TYR A 7 -35.84 29.80 19.40
N THR A 8 -35.01 30.62 18.73
CA THR A 8 -33.95 30.11 17.82
C THR A 8 -33.00 29.26 18.60
N LEU A 9 -33.13 27.95 18.43
CA LEU A 9 -32.16 26.96 18.92
C LEU A 9 -30.96 26.88 17.99
N SER A 10 -29.77 26.89 18.54
CA SER A 10 -28.54 26.65 17.81
C SER A 10 -27.69 25.61 18.52
N ILE A 11 -27.33 24.56 17.80
CA ILE A 11 -26.41 23.53 18.30
C ILE A 11 -25.10 23.61 17.52
N ARG A 12 -24.00 23.47 18.26
CA ARG A 12 -22.66 23.31 17.69
C ARG A 12 -22.07 22.01 18.19
N VAL A 13 -21.42 21.30 17.27
CA VAL A 13 -20.58 20.14 17.58
C VAL A 13 -19.11 20.58 17.36
N GLY A 14 -18.40 20.76 18.46
CA GLY A 14 -17.11 21.43 18.47
C GLY A 14 -17.26 22.90 18.06
N PHE A 15 -16.54 23.29 17.02
CA PHE A 15 -16.60 24.67 16.48
C PHE A 15 -17.58 24.84 15.33
N THR A 16 -18.26 23.76 14.89
CA THR A 16 -19.10 23.77 13.69
C THR A 16 -20.58 23.77 14.09
N ALA A 17 -21.36 24.68 13.48
CA ALA A 17 -22.80 24.69 13.67
C ALA A 17 -23.45 23.48 13.02
N GLY A 18 -24.51 22.97 13.62
CA GLY A 18 -25.35 21.96 12.98
C GLY A 18 -25.99 22.49 11.69
N GLU A 19 -26.12 21.60 10.68
CA GLU A 19 -26.79 21.94 9.41
C GLU A 19 -28.27 22.28 9.62
N ALA A 20 -28.92 21.57 10.53
CA ALA A 20 -30.28 21.79 10.92
C ALA A 20 -30.46 21.45 12.39
N THR A 21 -31.29 22.23 13.08
CA THR A 21 -31.66 22.02 14.48
C THR A 21 -33.17 21.99 14.57
N GLU A 22 -33.73 20.96 15.14
CA GLU A 22 -35.16 20.75 15.31
C GLU A 22 -35.48 20.58 16.78
N TRP A 23 -36.44 21.34 17.26
CA TRP A 23 -36.94 21.19 18.63
C TRP A 23 -37.95 20.03 18.69
N GLU A 24 -37.75 19.11 19.55
CA GLU A 24 -38.66 17.97 19.80
C GLU A 24 -39.47 18.13 21.06
N SER A 25 -38.84 18.57 22.14
CA SER A 25 -39.46 18.77 23.43
C SER A 25 -38.62 19.63 24.36
N ASP A 26 -39.13 20.01 25.51
CA ASP A 26 -38.37 20.76 26.53
C ASP A 26 -37.10 20.03 27.03
N THR A 27 -36.97 18.75 26.76
CA THR A 27 -35.84 17.92 27.16
C THR A 27 -35.04 17.33 25.98
N SER A 28 -35.49 17.53 24.73
CA SER A 28 -34.91 16.92 23.55
C SER A 28 -34.86 17.86 22.36
N VAL A 29 -33.69 17.94 21.75
CA VAL A 29 -33.43 18.69 20.50
C VAL A 29 -32.68 17.78 19.55
N ARG A 30 -33.11 17.72 18.30
CA ARG A 30 -32.43 16.99 17.24
C ARG A 30 -31.54 17.94 16.45
N VAL A 31 -30.32 17.49 16.14
CA VAL A 31 -29.39 18.22 15.28
C VAL A 31 -28.91 17.33 14.15
N ARG A 32 -28.84 17.90 12.95
CA ARG A 32 -28.11 17.31 11.84
C ARG A 32 -26.69 17.83 11.87
N THR A 33 -25.74 16.93 12.08
CA THR A 33 -24.31 17.29 12.14
C THR A 33 -23.73 17.41 10.77
N VAL A 34 -22.80 18.35 10.58
CA VAL A 34 -21.92 18.39 9.42
C VAL A 34 -20.85 17.30 9.52
N GLN A 35 -20.23 17.00 8.40
CA GLN A 35 -19.07 16.12 8.38
C GLN A 35 -17.94 16.66 9.26
N GLY A 36 -17.14 15.79 9.81
CA GLY A 36 -16.03 16.14 10.71
C GLY A 36 -14.79 15.28 10.54
N THR A 37 -13.66 15.89 10.87
CA THR A 37 -12.32 15.28 10.68
C THR A 37 -11.61 14.95 11.97
N PHE A 38 -12.14 15.44 13.10
CA PHE A 38 -11.46 15.30 14.40
C PHE A 38 -12.24 14.34 15.29
N GLY A 39 -11.55 13.73 16.25
CA GLY A 39 -12.12 12.82 17.24
C GLY A 39 -13.19 13.45 18.14
N THR A 40 -13.10 13.23 19.44
CA THR A 40 -14.11 13.64 20.42
C THR A 40 -14.37 15.16 20.44
N ARG A 41 -15.64 15.55 20.52
CA ARG A 41 -16.12 16.93 20.46
C ARG A 41 -17.04 17.26 21.62
N SER A 42 -17.02 18.55 21.99
CA SER A 42 -18.04 19.14 22.84
C SER A 42 -19.30 19.45 22.01
N VAL A 43 -20.45 19.32 22.63
CA VAL A 43 -21.71 19.80 22.11
C VAL A 43 -22.14 21.03 22.91
N SER A 44 -22.40 22.13 22.23
CA SER A 44 -22.96 23.32 22.83
C SER A 44 -24.32 23.64 22.24
N LEU A 45 -25.29 23.89 23.13
CA LEU A 45 -26.65 24.29 22.77
C LEU A 45 -26.87 25.73 23.22
N THR A 46 -27.43 26.55 22.38
CA THR A 46 -27.91 27.89 22.73
C THR A 46 -29.38 27.95 22.49
N ALA A 47 -30.14 28.37 23.52
CA ALA A 47 -31.57 28.60 23.48
C ALA A 47 -31.85 30.05 23.93
N GLY A 48 -32.12 30.92 23.00
CA GLY A 48 -32.19 32.35 23.24
C GLY A 48 -30.86 32.91 23.78
N GLN A 49 -30.88 33.45 25.02
CA GLN A 49 -29.66 34.00 25.67
C GLN A 49 -28.96 32.97 26.59
N ARG A 50 -29.46 31.75 26.65
CA ARG A 50 -28.89 30.68 27.49
C ARG A 50 -28.06 29.74 26.69
N ALA A 51 -26.88 29.37 27.19
CA ALA A 51 -26.01 28.37 26.62
C ALA A 51 -25.70 27.25 27.61
N GLY A 52 -25.72 26.03 27.14
CA GLY A 52 -25.25 24.84 27.84
C GLY A 52 -24.20 24.13 27.00
N THR A 53 -23.18 23.58 27.65
CA THR A 53 -22.10 22.86 26.95
C THR A 53 -21.82 21.58 27.69
N GLN A 54 -21.60 20.52 26.92
CA GLN A 54 -21.12 19.23 27.42
C GLN A 54 -19.90 18.81 26.62
N THR A 55 -18.84 18.43 27.30
CA THR A 55 -17.58 17.99 26.69
C THR A 55 -17.57 16.47 26.44
N GLU A 56 -16.83 16.03 25.46
CA GLU A 56 -16.56 14.60 25.18
C GLU A 56 -17.79 13.73 24.93
N VAL A 57 -18.86 14.29 24.40
CA VAL A 57 -20.13 13.55 24.16
C VAL A 57 -20.32 13.10 22.73
N TRP A 58 -19.49 13.58 21.83
CA TRP A 58 -19.61 13.28 20.41
C TRP A 58 -18.25 12.94 19.82
N SER A 59 -18.19 11.88 19.02
CA SER A 59 -16.99 11.53 18.24
C SER A 59 -17.38 11.10 16.83
N PHE A 60 -16.48 11.33 15.90
CA PHE A 60 -16.57 10.76 14.56
C PHE A 60 -15.83 9.44 14.53
N ASP A 61 -16.38 8.48 13.80
CA ASP A 61 -15.79 7.15 13.66
C ASP A 61 -14.41 7.22 13.00
N LEU A 62 -13.53 6.33 13.41
CA LEU A 62 -12.20 6.20 12.78
C LEU A 62 -12.31 5.41 11.49
N PRO A 63 -11.47 5.70 10.48
CA PRO A 63 -11.37 4.86 9.31
C PRO A 63 -11.14 3.40 9.69
N SER A 64 -11.92 2.51 9.13
CA SER A 64 -11.81 1.06 9.33
C SER A 64 -11.49 0.41 7.99
N LEU A 65 -10.37 -0.29 7.91
CA LEU A 65 -9.93 -1.00 6.71
C LEU A 65 -10.37 -2.46 6.79
N SER A 66 -10.93 -2.97 5.72
CA SER A 66 -11.38 -4.37 5.63
C SER A 66 -10.55 -5.21 4.67
N LEU A 67 -10.04 -4.62 3.59
CA LEU A 67 -9.38 -5.35 2.52
C LEU A 67 -8.51 -4.45 1.66
N VAL A 68 -7.42 -5.02 1.12
CA VAL A 68 -6.62 -4.43 0.02
C VAL A 68 -6.71 -5.35 -1.19
N VAL A 69 -7.10 -4.82 -2.34
CA VAL A 69 -7.32 -5.62 -3.57
C VAL A 69 -6.55 -5.02 -4.74
N PRO A 70 -5.74 -5.82 -5.40
CA PRO A 70 -5.25 -7.13 -4.99
C PRO A 70 -4.26 -7.02 -3.83
N GLY A 71 -4.20 -8.07 -3.00
CA GLY A 71 -3.34 -8.12 -1.81
C GLY A 71 -1.87 -8.38 -2.11
N ASN A 72 -1.51 -8.59 -3.38
CA ASN A 72 -0.14 -8.85 -3.82
C ASN A 72 0.15 -8.18 -5.17
N ARG A 73 1.33 -7.59 -5.35
CA ARG A 73 1.73 -6.87 -6.56
C ARG A 73 3.24 -6.92 -6.80
N ALA A 74 3.62 -6.60 -8.05
CA ALA A 74 5.03 -6.45 -8.43
C ALA A 74 5.75 -5.39 -7.58
N SER A 75 7.00 -5.66 -7.26
CA SER A 75 7.86 -4.81 -6.43
C SER A 75 8.35 -3.53 -7.13
N THR A 76 8.12 -3.40 -8.43
CA THR A 76 8.53 -2.25 -9.25
C THR A 76 7.83 -0.94 -8.92
N GLY A 77 6.70 -1.00 -8.23
CA GLY A 77 5.88 0.18 -7.92
C GLY A 77 4.96 0.62 -9.05
N SER A 78 4.33 1.78 -8.87
CA SER A 78 3.37 2.40 -9.79
C SER A 78 2.18 1.51 -10.18
N VAL A 79 1.89 0.50 -9.38
CA VAL A 79 0.77 -0.43 -9.57
C VAL A 79 -0.38 -0.02 -8.66
N SER A 80 -1.59 0.03 -9.19
CA SER A 80 -2.75 0.41 -8.39
C SER A 80 -3.27 -0.73 -7.54
N VAL A 81 -3.63 -0.40 -6.31
CA VAL A 81 -4.39 -1.25 -5.39
C VAL A 81 -5.58 -0.47 -4.83
N THR A 82 -6.68 -1.14 -4.60
CA THR A 82 -7.86 -0.54 -3.96
C THR A 82 -7.89 -0.95 -2.49
N ILE A 83 -7.93 0.01 -1.62
CA ILE A 83 -8.12 -0.18 -0.19
C ILE A 83 -9.61 -0.01 0.08
N ALA A 84 -10.26 -1.05 0.57
CA ALA A 84 -11.67 -1.04 0.94
C ALA A 84 -11.84 -0.97 2.46
N GLY A 85 -12.89 -0.27 2.88
CA GLY A 85 -13.17 -0.06 4.29
C GLY A 85 -14.42 0.77 4.53
N GLN A 86 -14.41 1.58 5.58
CA GLN A 86 -15.49 2.49 5.96
C GLN A 86 -14.91 3.77 6.57
N ASP A 87 -15.69 4.83 6.55
CA ASP A 87 -15.36 6.13 7.18
C ASP A 87 -14.11 6.82 6.63
N PHE A 88 -13.83 6.63 5.33
CA PHE A 88 -12.70 7.29 4.64
C PHE A 88 -12.98 8.78 4.38
N SER A 89 -14.17 9.22 4.48
CA SER A 89 -14.69 10.57 4.35
C SER A 89 -15.84 10.64 3.34
N SER A 90 -16.67 11.63 3.49
CA SER A 90 -17.82 11.85 2.59
C SER A 90 -17.54 12.84 1.46
N HIS A 91 -16.31 13.37 1.33
CA HIS A 91 -16.03 14.43 0.38
C HIS A 91 -14.58 14.40 -0.14
N GLU A 92 -14.42 14.66 -1.45
CA GLU A 92 -13.13 14.74 -2.15
C GLU A 92 -12.16 15.79 -1.57
N SER A 93 -12.67 16.81 -0.87
CA SER A 93 -11.84 17.89 -0.29
C SER A 93 -11.05 17.47 0.95
N MET A 94 -11.33 16.29 1.51
CA MET A 94 -10.50 15.76 2.58
C MET A 94 -9.37 14.96 1.95
N THR A 95 -8.14 15.38 2.21
CA THR A 95 -6.94 14.64 1.82
C THR A 95 -6.94 13.28 2.52
N ALA A 96 -7.47 12.26 1.84
CA ALA A 96 -7.29 10.89 2.23
C ALA A 96 -5.95 10.41 1.66
N GLY A 97 -5.04 10.00 2.54
CA GLY A 97 -3.74 9.46 2.16
C GLY A 97 -3.60 8.01 2.58
N ALA A 98 -2.91 7.22 1.79
CA ALA A 98 -2.63 5.82 2.11
C ALA A 98 -1.13 5.53 2.20
N ARG A 99 -0.81 4.53 3.02
CA ARG A 99 0.53 3.96 3.16
C ARG A 99 0.45 2.45 3.14
N LEU A 100 1.43 1.84 2.51
CA LEU A 100 1.66 0.41 2.57
C LEU A 100 3.01 0.17 3.27
N GLY A 101 2.94 -0.48 4.41
CA GLY A 101 4.08 -0.55 5.33
C GLY A 101 4.49 0.83 5.85
N ASN A 102 5.74 1.18 5.64
CA ASN A 102 6.30 2.49 6.01
C ASN A 102 6.33 3.48 4.83
N THR A 103 5.95 3.03 3.63
CA THR A 103 6.05 3.83 2.42
C THR A 103 4.69 4.45 2.07
N VAL A 104 4.69 5.75 1.78
CA VAL A 104 3.51 6.44 1.29
C VAL A 104 3.23 5.98 -0.13
N CYS A 105 1.95 5.83 -0.50
CA CYS A 105 1.57 5.63 -1.90
C CYS A 105 2.10 6.77 -2.76
N GLU A 106 2.60 6.49 -3.97
CA GLU A 106 3.04 7.53 -4.92
C GLU A 106 1.91 8.51 -5.22
N HIS A 107 0.70 7.97 -5.31
CA HIS A 107 -0.53 8.71 -5.46
C HIS A 107 -1.66 8.00 -4.73
N SER A 108 -2.62 8.76 -4.21
CA SER A 108 -3.82 8.22 -3.56
C SER A 108 -5.04 8.96 -4.05
N ASP A 109 -6.00 8.25 -4.66
CA ASP A 109 -7.26 8.79 -5.13
C ASP A 109 -8.40 8.34 -4.22
N TRP A 110 -9.15 9.30 -3.72
CA TRP A 110 -10.39 9.02 -3.01
C TRP A 110 -11.49 8.65 -4.03
N LEU A 111 -12.07 7.48 -3.90
CA LEU A 111 -13.15 7.01 -4.76
C LEU A 111 -14.51 7.15 -4.09
N SER A 112 -14.57 6.84 -2.80
CA SER A 112 -15.80 6.92 -2.00
C SER A 112 -15.47 6.82 -0.51
N ASP A 113 -16.48 6.98 0.35
CA ASP A 113 -16.35 6.76 1.79
C ASP A 113 -15.85 5.35 2.17
N THR A 114 -15.95 4.40 1.24
CA THR A 114 -15.58 2.99 1.45
C THR A 114 -14.41 2.53 0.59
N GLN A 115 -13.87 3.37 -0.29
CA GLN A 115 -12.81 2.98 -1.23
C GLN A 115 -11.80 4.09 -1.48
N LEU A 116 -10.54 3.72 -1.40
CA LEU A 116 -9.39 4.54 -1.75
C LEU A 116 -8.50 3.78 -2.73
N GLN A 117 -8.06 4.41 -3.80
CA GLN A 117 -7.05 3.87 -4.71
C GLN A 117 -5.67 4.35 -4.29
N CYS A 118 -4.71 3.46 -4.21
CA CYS A 118 -3.31 3.74 -3.91
C CYS A 118 -2.44 3.22 -5.05
N PHE A 119 -1.54 4.05 -5.54
CA PHE A 119 -0.46 3.64 -6.44
C PHE A 119 0.77 3.33 -5.59
N THR A 120 1.20 2.08 -5.64
CA THR A 120 2.28 1.59 -4.78
C THR A 120 3.62 2.19 -5.17
N ALA A 121 4.41 2.61 -4.21
CA ALA A 121 5.82 2.88 -4.45
C ALA A 121 6.60 1.57 -4.60
N PRO A 122 7.78 1.58 -5.24
CA PRO A 122 8.67 0.42 -5.27
C PRO A 122 8.94 -0.09 -3.86
N GLY A 123 8.95 -1.41 -3.69
CA GLY A 123 9.08 -2.00 -2.37
C GLY A 123 9.81 -3.33 -2.37
N VAL A 124 10.27 -3.72 -1.21
CA VAL A 124 10.90 -5.02 -0.96
C VAL A 124 9.90 -6.03 -0.45
N VAL A 125 10.26 -7.29 -0.55
CA VAL A 125 9.47 -8.45 -0.14
C VAL A 125 9.01 -8.37 1.30
N GLY A 126 7.81 -8.85 1.55
CA GLY A 126 7.24 -9.04 2.88
C GLY A 126 5.78 -8.59 2.96
N THR A 127 5.10 -9.08 3.98
CA THR A 127 3.72 -8.70 4.26
C THR A 127 3.69 -7.38 5.04
N MET A 128 2.86 -6.47 4.60
CA MET A 128 2.79 -5.11 5.13
C MET A 128 1.39 -4.77 5.59
N ARG A 129 1.31 -3.85 6.55
CA ARG A 129 0.05 -3.23 6.93
C ARG A 129 -0.33 -2.14 5.94
N ALA A 130 -1.62 -1.97 5.71
CA ALA A 130 -2.18 -0.79 5.08
C ALA A 130 -2.61 0.22 6.15
N VAL A 131 -2.39 1.50 5.89
CA VAL A 131 -2.81 2.60 6.76
C VAL A 131 -3.51 3.64 5.90
N VAL A 132 -4.68 4.07 6.32
CA VAL A 132 -5.40 5.19 5.71
C VAL A 132 -5.51 6.33 6.71
N THR A 133 -5.20 7.52 6.25
CA THR A 133 -5.39 8.76 6.99
C THR A 133 -6.48 9.57 6.31
N ALA A 134 -7.56 9.85 7.00
CA ALA A 134 -8.67 10.69 6.54
C ALA A 134 -8.77 11.93 7.44
N GLY A 135 -8.19 13.03 7.00
CA GLY A 135 -7.98 14.20 7.82
C GLY A 135 -7.02 13.89 8.98
N PHE A 136 -7.52 13.98 10.23
CA PHE A 136 -6.75 13.64 11.45
C PHE A 136 -7.06 12.24 12.00
N ARG A 137 -7.92 11.49 11.33
CA ARG A 137 -8.33 10.13 11.72
C ARG A 137 -7.48 9.12 10.97
N VAL A 138 -7.05 8.08 11.67
CA VAL A 138 -6.17 7.05 11.11
C VAL A 138 -6.78 5.68 11.35
N GLY A 139 -6.84 4.86 10.30
CA GLY A 139 -7.18 3.45 10.37
C GLY A 139 -6.07 2.59 9.80
N SER A 140 -5.98 1.34 10.22
CA SER A 140 -4.97 0.42 9.71
C SER A 140 -5.48 -1.02 9.66
N LEU A 141 -4.92 -1.79 8.74
CA LEU A 141 -5.13 -3.23 8.58
C LEU A 141 -3.76 -3.91 8.50
N THR A 142 -3.50 -4.86 9.39
CA THR A 142 -2.26 -5.64 9.40
C THR A 142 -2.29 -6.73 8.33
N GLU A 143 -1.12 -7.12 7.84
CA GLU A 143 -0.98 -8.21 6.84
C GLU A 143 -1.86 -8.03 5.59
N ALA A 144 -2.08 -6.79 5.19
CA ALA A 144 -3.04 -6.43 4.16
C ALA A 144 -2.50 -6.52 2.74
N PHE A 145 -1.18 -6.44 2.58
CA PHE A 145 -0.53 -6.31 1.27
C PHE A 145 0.86 -6.94 1.28
N SER A 146 1.28 -7.49 0.14
CA SER A 146 2.65 -7.99 -0.06
C SER A 146 3.14 -7.67 -1.48
N PHE A 147 4.45 -7.66 -1.66
CA PHE A 147 5.06 -7.67 -2.98
C PHE A 147 5.39 -9.10 -3.43
N ASP A 148 5.42 -9.31 -4.75
CA ASP A 148 5.81 -10.57 -5.35
C ASP A 148 7.23 -10.95 -4.94
N LEU A 149 7.42 -12.24 -4.69
CA LEU A 149 8.76 -12.80 -4.48
C LEU A 149 9.48 -12.90 -5.82
N PRO A 150 10.81 -12.71 -5.84
CA PRO A 150 11.59 -13.04 -7.01
C PRO A 150 11.34 -14.48 -7.45
N ASN A 151 11.02 -14.65 -8.72
CA ASN A 151 10.78 -15.95 -9.32
C ASN A 151 11.73 -16.17 -10.49
N LEU A 152 12.36 -17.33 -10.52
CA LEU A 152 13.20 -17.72 -11.66
C LEU A 152 12.35 -18.55 -12.62
N ASP A 153 12.39 -18.21 -13.90
CA ASP A 153 11.73 -18.98 -14.94
C ASP A 153 12.71 -20.03 -15.50
N PRO A 154 12.53 -21.31 -15.14
CA PRO A 154 13.42 -22.36 -15.62
C PRO A 154 13.30 -22.64 -17.12
N SER A 155 12.20 -22.19 -17.75
CA SER A 155 11.99 -22.34 -19.20
C SER A 155 12.71 -21.27 -20.01
N LEU A 156 13.06 -20.14 -19.37
CA LEU A 156 13.72 -18.98 -20.00
C LEU A 156 15.19 -18.82 -19.57
N ALA A 157 15.75 -19.82 -18.90
CA ALA A 157 17.19 -19.83 -18.60
C ALA A 157 17.99 -20.01 -19.90
N ASN A 158 17.85 -19.06 -20.82
CA ASN A 158 18.76 -18.90 -21.93
C ASN A 158 20.08 -18.33 -21.38
N LEU A 159 20.94 -19.21 -20.97
CA LEU A 159 22.32 -18.86 -20.74
C LEU A 159 22.97 -18.67 -22.11
N THR A 160 22.78 -17.50 -22.68
CA THR A 160 23.44 -17.13 -23.93
C THR A 160 24.92 -16.89 -23.65
N GLU A 161 25.72 -17.94 -23.81
CA GLU A 161 27.10 -17.74 -24.19
C GLU A 161 27.13 -17.07 -25.58
N GLY A 162 27.95 -16.05 -25.72
CA GLY A 162 28.11 -15.42 -27.00
C GLY A 162 28.54 -16.43 -28.06
N GLY A 163 27.65 -16.74 -28.99
CA GLY A 163 28.04 -17.14 -30.32
C GLY A 163 27.93 -18.60 -30.74
N TYR A 164 27.09 -19.42 -30.10
CA TYR A 164 26.67 -20.71 -30.72
C TYR A 164 25.16 -20.78 -30.79
N GLU A 165 24.60 -20.52 -31.96
CA GLU A 165 23.23 -20.85 -32.32
C GLU A 165 23.15 -22.38 -32.50
N ASP A 166 22.69 -23.08 -31.46
CA ASP A 166 22.25 -24.45 -31.61
C ASP A 166 20.80 -24.48 -32.08
N SER A 167 20.57 -24.95 -33.29
CA SER A 167 19.31 -24.86 -34.04
C SER A 167 18.25 -25.89 -33.62
N GLU A 168 18.33 -26.48 -32.41
CA GLU A 168 17.36 -27.43 -31.91
C GLU A 168 16.70 -26.90 -30.63
N PRO A 169 15.36 -26.90 -30.52
CA PRO A 169 14.65 -26.50 -29.31
C PRO A 169 14.78 -27.60 -28.24
N ASN A 170 15.88 -27.58 -27.50
CA ASN A 170 16.05 -28.46 -26.34
C ASN A 170 15.51 -27.75 -25.08
N PRO A 171 14.41 -28.22 -24.46
CA PRO A 171 13.87 -27.63 -23.25
C PRO A 171 14.78 -27.77 -22.02
N PHE A 172 15.93 -28.37 -22.15
CA PHE A 172 16.95 -28.53 -21.10
C PHE A 172 18.29 -27.92 -21.50
N HIS A 173 18.30 -26.66 -21.95
CA HIS A 173 19.57 -25.94 -22.13
C HIS A 173 20.29 -25.85 -20.77
N ARG A 174 21.08 -26.86 -20.49
CA ARG A 174 22.08 -26.80 -19.43
C ARG A 174 23.21 -25.96 -19.97
N ALA A 175 23.31 -24.73 -19.53
CA ALA A 175 24.49 -23.95 -19.79
C ALA A 175 25.71 -24.67 -19.22
N ASN A 176 26.61 -24.98 -20.08
CA ASN A 176 27.89 -25.55 -19.72
C ASN A 176 28.92 -24.41 -19.75
N LEU A 177 29.31 -23.94 -18.57
CA LEU A 177 30.21 -22.79 -18.44
C LEU A 177 31.63 -23.26 -18.18
N PRO A 178 32.65 -22.51 -18.67
CA PRO A 178 34.04 -22.74 -18.34
C PRO A 178 34.25 -22.66 -16.82
N SER A 179 35.04 -23.56 -16.27
CA SER A 179 35.35 -23.56 -14.83
C SER A 179 36.29 -22.41 -14.41
N THR A 180 36.80 -21.66 -15.35
CA THR A 180 37.72 -20.53 -15.12
C THR A 180 37.04 -19.34 -14.41
N GLY A 181 35.73 -19.25 -14.43
CA GLY A 181 34.99 -18.11 -13.87
C GLY A 181 34.98 -16.90 -14.81
N SER A 182 34.47 -15.78 -14.29
CA SER A 182 34.32 -14.48 -14.97
C SER A 182 33.50 -14.54 -16.27
N VAL A 183 32.67 -15.57 -16.42
CA VAL A 183 31.73 -15.69 -17.54
C VAL A 183 30.41 -15.04 -17.16
N SER A 184 29.85 -14.23 -18.05
CA SER A 184 28.57 -13.59 -17.82
C SER A 184 27.42 -14.54 -18.11
N VAL A 185 26.47 -14.60 -17.18
CA VAL A 185 25.27 -15.41 -17.26
C VAL A 185 24.08 -14.51 -17.04
N THR A 186 23.09 -14.55 -17.94
CA THR A 186 21.83 -13.85 -17.74
C THR A 186 20.82 -14.76 -17.04
N ILE A 187 20.35 -14.35 -15.89
CA ILE A 187 19.31 -15.02 -15.14
C ILE A 187 17.98 -14.37 -15.48
N VAL A 188 17.03 -15.15 -15.95
CA VAL A 188 15.71 -14.70 -16.38
C VAL A 188 14.65 -15.15 -15.36
N GLY A 189 13.69 -14.28 -15.09
CA GLY A 189 12.64 -14.53 -14.14
C GLY A 189 11.66 -13.35 -14.03
N GLY A 190 11.22 -13.06 -12.83
CA GLY A 190 10.34 -11.92 -12.56
C GLY A 190 10.43 -11.50 -11.09
N GLY A 191 10.00 -10.26 -10.82
CA GLY A 191 10.00 -9.72 -9.46
C GLY A 191 11.39 -9.36 -8.94
N PHE A 192 12.34 -9.04 -9.82
CA PHE A 192 13.68 -8.61 -9.45
C PHE A 192 13.74 -7.14 -9.02
N GLY A 193 12.60 -6.47 -9.07
CA GLY A 193 12.45 -5.11 -8.58
C GLY A 193 13.05 -4.04 -9.47
N THR A 194 13.63 -3.03 -8.85
CA THR A 194 14.23 -1.86 -9.53
C THR A 194 15.74 -1.83 -9.35
N ALA A 195 16.44 -1.05 -10.19
CA ALA A 195 17.91 -0.92 -10.16
C ALA A 195 18.50 -0.50 -8.81
N GLY A 196 17.69 0.12 -7.94
CA GLY A 196 18.12 0.49 -6.58
C GLY A 196 18.05 -0.64 -5.56
N MET A 197 17.50 -1.78 -5.91
CA MET A 197 17.46 -2.97 -5.07
C MET A 197 18.71 -3.81 -5.34
N THR A 198 19.49 -4.09 -4.30
CA THR A 198 20.67 -4.95 -4.40
C THR A 198 20.24 -6.41 -4.53
N ALA A 199 20.00 -6.87 -5.75
CA ALA A 199 19.79 -8.29 -6.00
C ALA A 199 21.11 -9.05 -5.81
N SER A 200 21.14 -10.03 -4.92
CA SER A 200 22.28 -10.91 -4.73
C SER A 200 22.02 -12.23 -5.45
N GLN A 201 22.99 -12.66 -6.25
CA GLN A 201 22.87 -13.85 -7.09
C GLN A 201 23.93 -14.88 -6.70
N ARG A 202 23.52 -16.14 -6.77
CA ARG A 202 24.43 -17.28 -6.56
C ARG A 202 24.20 -18.33 -7.63
N VAL A 203 25.30 -18.94 -8.07
CA VAL A 203 25.28 -20.13 -8.90
C VAL A 203 25.84 -21.27 -8.05
N GLY A 204 24.98 -22.23 -7.70
CA GLY A 204 25.27 -23.22 -6.70
C GLY A 204 25.39 -22.64 -5.29
N MET A 205 26.52 -22.86 -4.64
CA MET A 205 26.83 -22.30 -3.31
C MET A 205 27.72 -21.06 -3.40
N THR A 206 28.13 -20.64 -4.60
CA THR A 206 29.08 -19.56 -4.81
C THR A 206 28.34 -18.31 -5.27
N ALA A 207 28.61 -17.18 -4.61
CA ALA A 207 28.11 -15.89 -5.06
C ALA A 207 28.74 -15.49 -6.40
N CYS A 208 28.00 -14.75 -7.20
CA CYS A 208 28.55 -14.12 -8.40
C CYS A 208 29.71 -13.17 -8.02
N GLU A 209 30.74 -13.07 -8.85
CA GLU A 209 31.84 -12.12 -8.66
C GLU A 209 31.32 -10.68 -8.75
N SER A 210 30.42 -10.44 -9.69
CA SER A 210 29.62 -9.22 -9.78
C SER A 210 28.22 -9.54 -10.28
N SER A 211 27.28 -8.68 -9.95
CA SER A 211 25.87 -8.82 -10.30
C SER A 211 25.34 -7.49 -10.80
N ASP A 212 24.80 -7.47 -12.01
CA ASP A 212 24.19 -6.29 -12.61
C ASP A 212 22.69 -6.50 -12.78
N TRP A 213 21.90 -5.53 -12.36
CA TRP A 213 20.47 -5.49 -12.61
C TRP A 213 20.23 -4.94 -14.02
N LEU A 214 19.55 -5.70 -14.88
CA LEU A 214 19.20 -5.28 -16.24
C LEU A 214 17.74 -4.83 -16.31
N SER A 215 16.84 -5.58 -15.70
CA SER A 215 15.42 -5.28 -15.66
C SER A 215 14.73 -6.08 -14.53
N ASP A 216 13.45 -5.81 -14.28
CA ASP A 216 12.62 -6.60 -13.36
C ASP A 216 12.56 -8.11 -13.70
N THR A 217 12.91 -8.45 -14.94
CA THR A 217 12.89 -9.83 -15.46
C THR A 217 14.25 -10.40 -15.78
N GLN A 218 15.32 -9.62 -15.67
CA GLN A 218 16.67 -10.02 -16.07
C GLN A 218 17.76 -9.48 -15.14
N LEU A 219 18.62 -10.38 -14.69
CA LEU A 219 19.83 -10.08 -13.93
C LEU A 219 21.04 -10.67 -14.64
N GLN A 220 22.19 -9.99 -14.62
CA GLN A 220 23.44 -10.49 -15.11
C GLN A 220 24.35 -10.88 -13.94
N CYS A 221 24.89 -12.08 -14.00
CA CYS A 221 25.83 -12.63 -13.02
C CYS A 221 27.16 -12.94 -13.71
N PHE A 222 28.25 -12.45 -13.16
CA PHE A 222 29.59 -12.92 -13.54
C PHE A 222 29.97 -14.04 -12.59
N THR A 223 30.14 -15.25 -13.15
CA THR A 223 30.36 -16.46 -12.36
C THR A 223 31.76 -16.49 -11.77
N ALA A 224 31.86 -16.93 -10.53
CA ALA A 224 33.14 -17.25 -9.92
C ALA A 224 33.68 -18.60 -10.45
N HIS A 225 34.94 -18.87 -10.14
CA HIS A 225 35.59 -20.17 -10.45
C HIS A 225 34.71 -21.31 -9.96
N GLY A 226 34.43 -22.27 -10.82
CA GLY A 226 33.56 -23.41 -10.53
C GLY A 226 34.27 -24.74 -10.60
N VAL A 227 33.75 -25.73 -9.89
CA VAL A 227 34.06 -27.14 -10.06
C VAL A 227 32.94 -27.83 -10.83
N VAL A 228 33.24 -28.93 -11.45
CA VAL A 228 32.33 -29.69 -12.31
C VAL A 228 31.05 -30.09 -11.60
N GLY A 229 29.91 -29.89 -12.23
CA GLY A 229 28.60 -30.35 -11.77
C GLY A 229 27.44 -29.43 -12.17
N THR A 230 26.21 -29.91 -12.06
CA THR A 230 25.00 -29.14 -12.28
C THR A 230 24.73 -28.26 -11.07
N MET A 231 24.59 -26.96 -11.25
CA MET A 231 24.39 -26.00 -10.18
C MET A 231 23.03 -25.35 -10.27
N ARG A 232 22.47 -24.96 -9.09
CA ARG A 232 21.23 -24.24 -8.97
C ARG A 232 21.52 -22.73 -8.95
N ALA A 233 20.75 -21.94 -9.71
CA ALA A 233 20.75 -20.49 -9.56
C ALA A 233 19.81 -20.08 -8.41
N VAL A 234 20.21 -19.07 -7.63
CA VAL A 234 19.43 -18.49 -6.54
C VAL A 234 19.56 -16.98 -6.61
N VAL A 235 18.43 -16.29 -6.50
CA VAL A 235 18.34 -14.83 -6.37
C VAL A 235 17.73 -14.51 -5.01
N THR A 236 18.30 -13.55 -4.30
CA THR A 236 17.82 -13.07 -3.00
C THR A 236 17.83 -11.55 -2.94
#